data_bd3deebc222025770bc7c56c8dffd3f9
#
_entry.id   bd3deebc222025770bc7c56c8dffd3f9
#
_cell.length_a   1.000
_cell.length_b   1.000
_cell.length_c   1.000
_cell.angle_alpha   90.00
_cell.angle_beta   90.00
_cell.angle_gamma   90.00
#
_symmetry.space_group_name_H-M   'P 1'
#
loop_
_entity.id
_entity.type
_entity.pdbx_description
1 polymer ?
#
loop_
_entity_poly.entity_id
_entity_poly.type
_entity_poly.pdbx_seq_one_letter_code
_entity_poly.pdbx_strand_id
1 'polypeptide(L)'
;MMESTDSRLERLERRCHRLQSLTLAALAFGVLGVGLAVLRPWLSDGEELVTSRLTLRDERGRTRATLSAQAGGEGGLVLHDGEGRPRALLGVDASGSPRLRFATAEGAMLAELTVYSEEAPRLVLGNNAGSEFFSVGMMSDGSSRLELADGDGRPRAILGADEHGSPGLLLVDRKGQPRASLRVSPKDEASLILEGLDGAVFRAPTPVQ
;
A
#
# COMPACT_ATOMS: atom_id res chain seq x y z
N MET A 1 -82.59 -42.13 -22.22
CA MET A 1 -81.83 -41.27 -23.14
C MET A 1 -80.39 -41.56 -22.91
N MET A 2 -79.77 -42.47 -23.69
CA MET A 2 -78.34 -42.89 -23.53
C MET A 2 -77.49 -41.85 -24.20
N GLU A 3 -76.63 -41.22 -23.42
CA GLU A 3 -75.60 -40.31 -23.95
C GLU A 3 -74.65 -41.15 -24.80
N SER A 4 -74.39 -40.74 -26.03
CA SER A 4 -73.59 -41.53 -26.99
C SER A 4 -72.16 -41.64 -26.50
N THR A 5 -71.54 -42.77 -26.72
CA THR A 5 -70.15 -43.05 -26.38
C THR A 5 -69.20 -42.00 -26.94
N ASP A 6 -69.51 -41.42 -28.10
CA ASP A 6 -68.70 -40.39 -28.76
C ASP A 6 -68.63 -39.05 -27.93
N SER A 7 -69.73 -38.66 -27.31
CA SER A 7 -69.76 -37.43 -26.49
C SER A 7 -68.98 -37.57 -25.16
N ARG A 8 -68.80 -38.81 -24.69
CA ARG A 8 -67.91 -39.12 -23.55
C ARG A 8 -66.45 -39.14 -23.95
N LEU A 9 -66.11 -39.66 -25.12
CA LEU A 9 -64.77 -39.66 -25.64
C LEU A 9 -64.24 -38.23 -25.86
N GLU A 10 -65.01 -37.39 -26.50
CA GLU A 10 -64.64 -35.99 -26.71
C GLU A 10 -64.45 -35.19 -25.43
N ARG A 11 -65.19 -35.49 -24.36
CA ARG A 11 -64.99 -34.84 -23.04
C ARG A 11 -63.72 -35.36 -22.34
N LEU A 12 -63.38 -36.64 -22.52
CA LEU A 12 -62.16 -37.22 -22.00
C LEU A 12 -60.91 -36.68 -22.74
N GLU A 13 -60.97 -36.56 -24.07
CA GLU A 13 -59.89 -35.97 -24.86
C GLU A 13 -59.64 -34.50 -24.50
N ARG A 14 -60.69 -33.68 -24.35
CA ARG A 14 -60.55 -32.30 -23.89
C ARG A 14 -59.99 -32.19 -22.49
N ARG A 15 -60.33 -33.09 -21.58
CA ARG A 15 -59.73 -33.19 -20.24
C ARG A 15 -58.26 -33.61 -20.27
N CYS A 16 -57.89 -34.58 -21.09
CA CYS A 16 -56.51 -34.99 -21.30
C CYS A 16 -55.64 -33.85 -21.85
N HIS A 17 -56.11 -33.14 -22.87
CA HIS A 17 -55.42 -31.99 -23.43
C HIS A 17 -55.23 -30.86 -22.44
N ARG A 18 -56.25 -30.57 -21.60
CA ARG A 18 -56.15 -29.58 -20.52
C ARG A 18 -55.14 -30.00 -19.42
N LEU A 19 -55.14 -31.26 -19.07
CA LEU A 19 -54.17 -31.79 -18.09
C LEU A 19 -52.74 -31.77 -18.65
N GLN A 20 -52.55 -32.13 -19.92
CA GLN A 20 -51.24 -32.07 -20.58
C GLN A 20 -50.72 -30.63 -20.69
N SER A 21 -51.61 -29.65 -21.03
CA SER A 21 -51.16 -28.26 -21.09
C SER A 21 -50.84 -27.68 -19.71
N LEU A 22 -51.54 -28.08 -18.65
CA LEU A 22 -51.25 -27.66 -17.29
C LEU A 22 -49.95 -28.28 -16.74
N THR A 23 -49.65 -29.56 -17.07
CA THR A 23 -48.39 -30.19 -16.69
C THR A 23 -47.18 -29.60 -17.46
N LEU A 24 -47.33 -29.29 -18.73
CA LEU A 24 -46.31 -28.60 -19.52
C LEU A 24 -46.03 -27.19 -19.00
N ALA A 25 -47.09 -26.44 -18.63
CA ALA A 25 -46.97 -25.12 -18.03
C ALA A 25 -46.24 -25.19 -16.65
N ALA A 26 -46.61 -26.16 -15.80
CA ALA A 26 -45.96 -26.36 -14.51
C ALA A 26 -44.50 -26.75 -14.64
N LEU A 27 -44.17 -27.61 -15.61
CA LEU A 27 -42.76 -27.98 -15.93
C LEU A 27 -42.00 -26.76 -16.45
N ALA A 28 -42.56 -25.95 -17.33
CA ALA A 28 -41.91 -24.74 -17.83
C ALA A 28 -41.67 -23.72 -16.70
N PHE A 29 -42.62 -23.51 -15.79
CA PHE A 29 -42.44 -22.67 -14.61
C PHE A 29 -41.40 -23.24 -13.64
N GLY A 30 -41.35 -24.56 -13.44
CA GLY A 30 -40.37 -25.22 -12.62
C GLY A 30 -38.93 -25.05 -13.18
N VAL A 31 -38.75 -25.26 -14.47
CA VAL A 31 -37.46 -25.06 -15.15
C VAL A 31 -37.03 -23.59 -15.13
N LEU A 32 -37.97 -22.63 -15.35
CA LEU A 32 -37.68 -21.20 -15.25
C LEU A 32 -37.30 -20.81 -13.82
N GLY A 33 -37.98 -21.32 -12.81
CA GLY A 33 -37.70 -21.07 -11.40
C GLY A 33 -36.34 -21.60 -10.96
N VAL A 34 -35.98 -22.81 -11.38
CA VAL A 34 -34.64 -23.39 -11.11
C VAL A 34 -33.57 -22.65 -11.91
N GLY A 35 -33.82 -22.26 -13.16
CA GLY A 35 -32.91 -21.47 -13.97
C GLY A 35 -32.61 -20.09 -13.34
N LEU A 36 -33.62 -19.40 -12.84
CA LEU A 36 -33.47 -18.13 -12.12
C LEU A 36 -32.73 -18.30 -10.76
N ALA A 37 -32.96 -19.39 -10.04
CA ALA A 37 -32.28 -19.68 -8.79
C ALA A 37 -30.78 -19.99 -9.00
N VAL A 38 -30.43 -20.65 -10.10
CA VAL A 38 -29.03 -20.97 -10.46
C VAL A 38 -28.30 -19.73 -11.01
N LEU A 39 -29.01 -18.80 -11.67
CA LEU A 39 -28.44 -17.57 -12.20
C LEU A 39 -28.31 -16.44 -11.17
N ARG A 40 -29.02 -16.52 -10.03
CA ARG A 40 -28.93 -15.51 -8.96
C ARG A 40 -27.51 -15.22 -8.47
N PRO A 41 -26.62 -16.21 -8.26
CA PRO A 41 -25.24 -15.91 -7.86
C PRO A 41 -24.42 -15.19 -8.93
N TRP A 42 -24.85 -15.23 -10.20
CA TRP A 42 -24.18 -14.59 -11.33
C TRP A 42 -24.72 -13.17 -11.65
N LEU A 43 -25.86 -12.82 -11.06
CA LEU A 43 -26.57 -11.55 -11.22
C LEU A 43 -26.59 -10.74 -9.92
N SER A 44 -25.95 -11.22 -8.82
CA SER A 44 -25.76 -10.39 -7.64
C SER A 44 -24.75 -9.30 -8.00
N ASP A 45 -25.21 -8.07 -8.11
CA ASP A 45 -24.37 -6.89 -7.91
C ASP A 45 -23.49 -7.17 -6.68
N GLY A 46 -22.16 -6.97 -6.80
CA GLY A 46 -21.20 -7.37 -5.79
C GLY A 46 -21.67 -6.95 -4.40
N GLU A 47 -21.89 -7.93 -3.52
CA GLU A 47 -22.26 -7.65 -2.13
C GLU A 47 -21.13 -6.83 -1.51
N GLU A 48 -21.41 -5.59 -1.18
CA GLU A 48 -20.49 -4.74 -0.45
C GLU A 48 -20.33 -5.30 0.97
N LEU A 49 -19.11 -5.68 1.35
CA LEU A 49 -18.79 -6.09 2.71
C LEU A 49 -18.46 -4.85 3.55
N VAL A 50 -19.42 -4.34 4.30
CA VAL A 50 -19.22 -3.23 5.25
C VAL A 50 -18.76 -3.80 6.59
N THR A 51 -17.49 -3.56 6.93
CA THR A 51 -16.90 -3.99 8.20
C THR A 51 -15.78 -3.03 8.62
N SER A 52 -15.61 -2.82 9.92
CA SER A 52 -14.50 -2.05 10.47
C SER A 52 -13.19 -2.85 10.55
N ARG A 53 -13.28 -4.19 10.45
CA ARG A 53 -12.10 -5.08 10.49
C ARG A 53 -12.36 -6.38 9.73
N LEU A 54 -11.40 -6.75 8.89
CA LEU A 54 -11.30 -8.06 8.24
C LEU A 54 -10.00 -8.73 8.69
N THR A 55 -10.09 -9.95 9.20
CA THR A 55 -8.93 -10.73 9.65
C THR A 55 -8.84 -12.02 8.85
N LEU A 56 -7.73 -12.24 8.17
CA LEU A 56 -7.41 -13.48 7.48
C LEU A 56 -6.59 -14.38 8.41
N ARG A 57 -6.98 -15.65 8.51
CA ARG A 57 -6.30 -16.67 9.30
C ARG A 57 -5.88 -17.84 8.42
N ASP A 58 -4.78 -18.49 8.79
CA ASP A 58 -4.35 -19.73 8.15
C ASP A 58 -5.17 -20.94 8.71
N GLU A 59 -4.94 -22.13 8.13
CA GLU A 59 -5.58 -23.37 8.54
C GLU A 59 -5.36 -23.74 10.01
N ARG A 60 -4.32 -23.20 10.64
CA ARG A 60 -4.00 -23.36 12.06
C ARG A 60 -4.61 -22.27 12.94
N GLY A 61 -5.46 -21.40 12.37
CA GLY A 61 -6.12 -20.31 13.07
C GLY A 61 -5.25 -19.09 13.37
N ARG A 62 -4.01 -19.03 12.87
CA ARG A 62 -3.10 -17.91 13.10
C ARG A 62 -3.44 -16.75 12.16
N THR A 63 -3.46 -15.54 12.69
CA THR A 63 -3.67 -14.33 11.89
C THR A 63 -2.52 -14.12 10.91
N ARG A 64 -2.85 -13.95 9.61
CA ARG A 64 -1.89 -13.72 8.52
C ARG A 64 -2.02 -12.32 7.92
N ALA A 65 -3.23 -11.76 7.94
CA ALA A 65 -3.47 -10.38 7.54
C ALA A 65 -4.63 -9.78 8.33
N THR A 66 -4.57 -8.47 8.53
CA THR A 66 -5.66 -7.69 9.10
C THR A 66 -5.84 -6.42 8.30
N LEU A 67 -7.03 -6.20 7.76
CA LEU A 67 -7.45 -4.92 7.20
C LEU A 67 -8.38 -4.27 8.22
N SER A 68 -8.10 -3.04 8.62
CA SER A 68 -8.91 -2.31 9.59
C SER A 68 -9.04 -0.84 9.24
N ALA A 69 -10.16 -0.24 9.64
CA ALA A 69 -10.42 1.19 9.61
C ALA A 69 -10.87 1.63 11.00
N GLN A 70 -10.24 2.67 11.55
CA GLN A 70 -10.53 3.18 12.88
C GLN A 70 -11.20 4.55 12.82
N ALA A 71 -11.98 4.89 13.84
CA ALA A 71 -12.74 6.14 13.89
C ALA A 71 -11.87 7.41 13.88
N GLY A 72 -10.58 7.30 14.21
CA GLY A 72 -9.61 8.42 14.20
C GLY A 72 -8.97 8.69 12.84
N GLY A 73 -9.42 8.02 11.76
CA GLY A 73 -8.82 8.14 10.43
C GLY A 73 -7.67 7.15 10.17
N GLU A 74 -7.21 6.45 11.21
CA GLU A 74 -6.23 5.38 11.02
C GLU A 74 -6.85 4.18 10.32
N GLY A 75 -6.15 3.66 9.32
CA GLY A 75 -6.60 2.47 8.61
C GLY A 75 -5.47 1.83 7.85
N GLY A 76 -5.56 0.51 7.63
CA GLY A 76 -4.53 -0.15 6.87
C GLY A 76 -4.59 -1.66 6.88
N LEU A 77 -3.75 -2.20 6.01
CA LEU A 77 -3.47 -3.63 5.88
C LEU A 77 -2.18 -3.95 6.63
N VAL A 78 -2.25 -4.87 7.59
CA VAL A 78 -1.11 -5.41 8.31
C VAL A 78 -0.92 -6.86 7.91
N LEU A 79 0.28 -7.24 7.46
CA LEU A 79 0.68 -8.61 7.19
C LEU A 79 1.52 -9.15 8.34
N HIS A 80 1.24 -10.40 8.74
CA HIS A 80 1.86 -11.08 9.85
C HIS A 80 2.67 -12.29 9.39
N ASP A 81 3.77 -12.58 10.10
CA ASP A 81 4.56 -13.79 9.90
C ASP A 81 3.88 -15.06 10.48
N GLY A 82 4.61 -16.18 10.46
CA GLY A 82 4.13 -17.47 10.96
C GLY A 82 3.81 -17.48 12.46
N GLU A 83 4.40 -16.60 13.24
CA GLU A 83 4.20 -16.46 14.69
C GLU A 83 3.19 -15.36 15.03
N GLY A 84 2.58 -14.71 14.02
CA GLY A 84 1.58 -13.66 14.21
C GLY A 84 2.16 -12.27 14.46
N ARG A 85 3.47 -12.07 14.25
CA ARG A 85 4.13 -10.78 14.45
C ARG A 85 3.93 -9.90 13.21
N PRO A 86 3.62 -8.60 13.36
CA PRO A 86 3.49 -7.68 12.24
C PRO A 86 4.82 -7.53 11.48
N ARG A 87 4.79 -7.68 10.14
CA ARG A 87 5.99 -7.59 9.29
C ARG A 87 5.88 -6.54 8.20
N ALA A 88 4.68 -6.24 7.74
CA ALA A 88 4.43 -5.20 6.78
C ALA A 88 3.12 -4.47 7.10
N LEU A 89 3.11 -3.17 6.89
CA LEU A 89 1.95 -2.31 7.06
C LEU A 89 1.83 -1.41 5.83
N LEU A 90 0.65 -1.36 5.24
CA LEU A 90 0.24 -0.36 4.25
C LEU A 90 -1.00 0.34 4.80
N GLY A 91 -0.92 1.64 5.03
CA GLY A 91 -2.03 2.33 5.66
C GLY A 91 -1.87 3.84 5.71
N VAL A 92 -2.79 4.44 6.45
CA VAL A 92 -2.84 5.87 6.75
C VAL A 92 -2.85 6.01 8.26
N ASP A 93 -2.05 6.92 8.82
CA ASP A 93 -2.01 7.19 10.26
C ASP A 93 -3.07 8.22 10.69
N ALA A 94 -3.13 8.51 11.99
CA ALA A 94 -4.09 9.45 12.56
C ALA A 94 -3.97 10.89 12.02
N SER A 95 -2.79 11.26 11.47
CA SER A 95 -2.58 12.55 10.81
C SER A 95 -3.05 12.59 9.36
N GLY A 96 -3.47 11.44 8.79
CA GLY A 96 -3.81 11.31 7.39
C GLY A 96 -2.60 10.95 6.48
N SER A 97 -1.42 10.74 7.05
CA SER A 97 -0.19 10.46 6.30
C SER A 97 -0.16 9.01 5.82
N PRO A 98 -0.09 8.75 4.50
CA PRO A 98 0.03 7.40 3.96
C PRO A 98 1.44 6.85 4.20
N ARG A 99 1.52 5.54 4.52
CA ARG A 99 2.79 4.85 4.75
C ARG A 99 2.78 3.40 4.30
N LEU A 100 3.94 2.94 3.85
CA LEU A 100 4.29 1.54 3.66
C LEU A 100 5.51 1.23 4.54
N ARG A 101 5.37 0.32 5.49
CA ARG A 101 6.41 -0.01 6.46
C ARG A 101 6.72 -1.50 6.46
N PHE A 102 8.00 -1.84 6.58
CA PHE A 102 8.49 -3.20 6.84
C PHE A 102 9.25 -3.22 8.17
N ALA A 103 9.06 -4.28 8.94
CA ALA A 103 9.66 -4.41 10.27
C ALA A 103 10.33 -5.78 10.47
N THR A 104 11.28 -5.82 11.41
CA THR A 104 11.83 -7.07 11.94
C THR A 104 10.76 -7.82 12.74
N ALA A 105 11.07 -9.03 13.16
CA ALA A 105 10.23 -9.80 14.07
C ALA A 105 10.06 -9.13 15.45
N GLU A 106 11.05 -8.36 15.87
CA GLU A 106 11.08 -7.60 17.12
C GLU A 106 10.41 -6.22 17.00
N GLY A 107 9.93 -5.86 15.79
CA GLY A 107 9.23 -4.61 15.53
C GLY A 107 10.12 -3.43 15.14
N ALA A 108 11.44 -3.62 15.00
CA ALA A 108 12.33 -2.57 14.50
C ALA A 108 12.03 -2.27 13.02
N MET A 109 12.03 -0.99 12.65
CA MET A 109 11.78 -0.56 11.27
C MET A 109 12.97 -0.93 10.38
N LEU A 110 12.70 -1.65 9.27
CA LEU A 110 13.67 -1.98 8.23
C LEU A 110 13.57 -1.05 7.02
N ALA A 111 12.35 -0.69 6.64
CA ALA A 111 12.09 0.23 5.56
C ALA A 111 10.75 0.92 5.78
N GLU A 112 10.67 2.20 5.41
CA GLU A 112 9.43 2.96 5.41
C GLU A 112 9.40 3.94 4.26
N LEU A 113 8.32 3.92 3.50
CA LEU A 113 7.94 4.97 2.56
C LEU A 113 6.74 5.68 3.16
N THR A 114 6.86 6.98 3.39
CA THR A 114 5.79 7.80 3.95
C THR A 114 5.69 9.13 3.23
N VAL A 115 4.51 9.75 3.30
CA VAL A 115 4.30 11.13 2.88
C VAL A 115 3.84 11.88 4.12
N TYR A 116 4.65 12.84 4.58
CA TYR A 116 4.31 13.65 5.74
C TYR A 116 3.18 14.66 5.42
N SER A 117 2.60 15.25 6.45
CA SER A 117 1.47 16.21 6.34
C SER A 117 1.73 17.42 5.43
N GLU A 118 2.99 17.71 5.13
CA GLU A 118 3.44 18.79 4.24
C GLU A 118 3.69 18.29 2.80
N GLU A 119 3.12 17.15 2.43
CA GLU A 119 3.29 16.49 1.13
C GLU A 119 4.75 16.15 0.78
N ALA A 120 5.59 15.99 1.81
CA ALA A 120 7.00 15.64 1.66
C ALA A 120 7.20 14.12 1.68
N PRO A 121 7.41 13.46 0.52
CA PRO A 121 7.66 12.03 0.45
C PRO A 121 9.07 11.71 0.94
N ARG A 122 9.19 10.64 1.75
CA ARG A 122 10.48 10.14 2.25
C ARG A 122 10.51 8.62 2.25
N LEU A 123 11.61 8.06 1.75
CA LEU A 123 11.96 6.65 1.92
C LEU A 123 13.11 6.55 2.92
N VAL A 124 12.96 5.68 3.89
CA VAL A 124 13.96 5.39 4.93
C VAL A 124 14.28 3.91 4.92
N LEU A 125 15.58 3.56 5.05
CA LEU A 125 16.02 2.20 5.34
C LEU A 125 16.73 2.21 6.68
N GLY A 126 16.33 1.28 7.55
CA GLY A 126 16.91 1.08 8.87
C GLY A 126 17.71 -0.21 8.95
N ASN A 127 18.42 -0.38 10.04
CA ASN A 127 19.06 -1.64 10.40
C ASN A 127 18.22 -2.43 11.42
N ASN A 128 18.66 -3.63 11.78
CA ASN A 128 17.95 -4.47 12.77
C ASN A 128 17.84 -3.86 14.17
N ALA A 129 18.62 -2.83 14.47
CA ALA A 129 18.54 -2.06 15.72
C ALA A 129 17.57 -0.87 15.62
N GLY A 130 16.98 -0.63 14.44
CA GLY A 130 16.06 0.48 14.18
C GLY A 130 16.75 1.82 13.89
N SER A 131 18.09 1.84 13.74
CA SER A 131 18.81 3.05 13.34
C SER A 131 18.63 3.27 11.84
N GLU A 132 18.33 4.50 11.43
CA GLU A 132 18.29 4.89 10.03
C GLU A 132 19.70 4.99 9.47
N PHE A 133 20.00 4.33 8.36
CA PHE A 133 21.32 4.40 7.71
C PHE A 133 21.24 4.89 6.25
N PHE A 134 20.05 4.95 5.69
CA PHE A 134 19.77 5.52 4.37
C PHE A 134 18.43 6.24 4.40
N SER A 135 18.38 7.44 3.86
CA SER A 135 17.11 8.08 3.56
C SER A 135 17.19 8.90 2.28
N VAL A 136 16.06 9.01 1.58
CA VAL A 136 15.89 9.91 0.44
C VAL A 136 14.49 10.50 0.50
N GLY A 137 14.39 11.80 0.24
CA GLY A 137 13.10 12.48 0.27
C GLY A 137 13.20 13.96 -0.01
N MET A 138 12.04 14.59 0.07
CA MET A 138 11.91 16.05 0.05
C MET A 138 11.72 16.56 1.47
N MET A 139 12.21 17.76 1.72
CA MET A 139 11.99 18.50 2.96
C MET A 139 10.84 19.48 2.77
N SER A 140 10.28 19.98 3.87
CA SER A 140 9.18 20.96 3.85
C SER A 140 9.55 22.29 3.21
N ASP A 141 10.85 22.63 3.14
CA ASP A 141 11.38 23.81 2.44
C ASP A 141 11.52 23.63 0.92
N GLY A 142 11.13 22.45 0.39
CA GLY A 142 11.28 22.09 -1.04
C GLY A 142 12.65 21.56 -1.42
N SER A 143 13.61 21.51 -0.49
CA SER A 143 14.92 20.88 -0.74
C SER A 143 14.79 19.37 -0.90
N SER A 144 15.67 18.76 -1.69
CA SER A 144 15.76 17.32 -1.85
C SER A 144 17.04 16.79 -1.19
N ARG A 145 16.94 15.61 -0.53
CA ARG A 145 18.07 15.05 0.19
C ARG A 145 18.12 13.52 0.05
N LEU A 146 19.30 13.01 -0.24
CA LEU A 146 19.70 11.63 -0.02
C LEU A 146 20.78 11.62 1.06
N GLU A 147 20.60 10.81 2.09
CA GLU A 147 21.50 10.74 3.23
C GLU A 147 21.97 9.30 3.45
N LEU A 148 23.26 9.12 3.65
CA LEU A 148 23.87 7.88 4.13
C LEU A 148 24.41 8.12 5.53
N ALA A 149 24.02 7.28 6.47
CA ALA A 149 24.48 7.31 7.85
C ALA A 149 25.37 6.11 8.19
N ASP A 150 26.13 6.22 9.28
CA ASP A 150 26.87 5.08 9.84
C ASP A 150 25.95 4.16 10.68
N GLY A 151 26.53 3.10 11.24
CA GLY A 151 25.79 2.14 12.06
C GLY A 151 25.11 2.70 13.31
N ASP A 152 25.53 3.89 13.75
CA ASP A 152 24.95 4.63 14.88
C ASP A 152 23.84 5.61 14.41
N GLY A 153 23.53 5.66 13.12
CA GLY A 153 22.55 6.59 12.53
C GLY A 153 23.08 8.02 12.36
N ARG A 154 24.41 8.23 12.40
CA ARG A 154 24.97 9.56 12.17
C ARG A 154 25.22 9.79 10.70
N PRO A 155 24.77 10.93 10.14
CA PRO A 155 25.01 11.28 8.74
C PRO A 155 26.50 11.25 8.39
N ARG A 156 26.83 10.65 7.23
CA ARG A 156 28.22 10.54 6.71
C ARG A 156 28.33 11.08 5.30
N ALA A 157 27.31 10.96 4.49
CA ALA A 157 27.24 11.56 3.16
C ALA A 157 25.85 12.11 2.91
N ILE A 158 25.78 13.29 2.35
CA ILE A 158 24.54 13.98 2.00
C ILE A 158 24.65 14.46 0.55
N LEU A 159 23.73 14.05 -0.29
CA LEU A 159 23.56 14.51 -1.67
C LEU A 159 22.17 15.12 -1.79
N GLY A 160 22.07 16.30 -2.37
CA GLY A 160 20.77 16.92 -2.55
C GLY A 160 20.84 18.26 -3.27
N ALA A 161 19.70 18.91 -3.36
CA ALA A 161 19.59 20.28 -3.81
C ALA A 161 18.92 21.10 -2.71
N ASP A 162 19.40 22.34 -2.52
CA ASP A 162 18.78 23.25 -1.57
C ASP A 162 17.42 23.79 -2.07
N GLU A 163 16.75 24.64 -1.28
CA GLU A 163 15.48 25.26 -1.62
C GLU A 163 15.49 26.10 -2.92
N HIS A 164 16.68 26.45 -3.39
CA HIS A 164 16.87 27.19 -4.65
C HIS A 164 17.27 26.29 -5.81
N GLY A 165 17.31 24.94 -5.59
CA GLY A 165 17.70 23.96 -6.58
C GLY A 165 19.21 23.80 -6.78
N SER A 166 20.06 24.41 -5.95
CA SER A 166 21.53 24.31 -6.02
C SER A 166 21.99 22.93 -5.53
N PRO A 167 22.57 22.08 -6.40
CA PRO A 167 22.97 20.72 -6.02
C PRO A 167 24.28 20.71 -5.22
N GLY A 168 24.40 19.75 -4.33
CA GLY A 168 25.61 19.57 -3.54
C GLY A 168 25.78 18.16 -2.98
N LEU A 169 27.04 17.77 -2.82
CA LEU A 169 27.47 16.58 -2.08
C LEU A 169 28.30 17.04 -0.89
N LEU A 170 28.00 16.54 0.29
CA LEU A 170 28.71 16.78 1.53
C LEU A 170 29.13 15.46 2.16
N LEU A 171 30.42 15.32 2.50
CA LEU A 171 30.93 14.21 3.30
C LEU A 171 31.39 14.74 4.64
N VAL A 172 30.99 14.07 5.71
CA VAL A 172 31.29 14.46 7.10
C VAL A 172 32.03 13.35 7.85
N ASP A 173 32.86 13.76 8.80
CA ASP A 173 33.55 12.81 9.68
C ASP A 173 32.62 12.29 10.80
N ARG A 174 33.16 11.43 11.70
CA ARG A 174 32.40 10.86 12.83
C ARG A 174 31.95 11.91 13.86
N LYS A 175 32.53 13.12 13.82
CA LYS A 175 32.16 14.25 14.70
C LYS A 175 31.16 15.18 14.03
N GLY A 176 30.71 14.87 12.78
CA GLY A 176 29.82 15.71 12.01
C GLY A 176 30.51 16.90 11.34
N GLN A 177 31.86 16.93 11.32
CA GLN A 177 32.61 18.01 10.69
C GLN A 177 32.71 17.76 9.19
N PRO A 178 32.43 18.77 8.34
CA PRO A 178 32.64 18.69 6.90
C PRO A 178 34.11 18.31 6.57
N ARG A 179 34.29 17.37 5.63
CA ARG A 179 35.61 16.95 5.14
C ARG A 179 35.73 17.08 3.63
N ALA A 180 34.63 16.94 2.92
CA ALA A 180 34.58 17.22 1.49
C ALA A 180 33.23 17.77 1.13
N SER A 181 33.22 18.79 0.26
CA SER A 181 31.99 19.29 -0.33
C SER A 181 32.21 19.60 -1.82
N LEU A 182 31.21 19.21 -2.63
CA LEU A 182 31.10 19.58 -4.03
C LEU A 182 29.76 20.26 -4.20
N ARG A 183 29.75 21.49 -4.74
CA ARG A 183 28.53 22.27 -4.88
C ARG A 183 28.51 23.03 -6.22
N VAL A 184 27.31 23.30 -6.72
CA VAL A 184 27.07 24.29 -7.77
C VAL A 184 26.23 25.40 -7.12
N SER A 185 26.73 26.64 -7.21
CA SER A 185 26.08 27.82 -6.69
C SER A 185 24.86 28.21 -7.51
N PRO A 186 23.96 29.11 -7.03
CA PRO A 186 22.87 29.67 -7.83
C PRO A 186 23.32 30.46 -9.07
N LYS A 187 24.64 30.75 -9.20
CA LYS A 187 25.25 31.38 -10.36
C LYS A 187 25.95 30.37 -11.30
N ASP A 188 25.63 29.06 -11.15
CA ASP A 188 26.25 27.96 -11.90
C ASP A 188 27.77 27.79 -11.69
N GLU A 189 28.31 28.32 -10.59
CA GLU A 189 29.72 28.18 -10.26
C GLU A 189 29.96 26.89 -9.48
N ALA A 190 30.78 26.00 -10.01
CA ALA A 190 31.16 24.76 -9.31
C ALA A 190 32.26 25.04 -8.29
N SER A 191 32.19 24.41 -7.12
CA SER A 191 33.22 24.47 -6.08
C SER A 191 33.47 23.10 -5.49
N LEU A 192 34.74 22.78 -5.22
CA LEU A 192 35.19 21.60 -4.47
C LEU A 192 36.02 22.09 -3.28
N ILE A 193 35.66 21.63 -2.07
CA ILE A 193 36.40 21.92 -0.87
C ILE A 193 36.75 20.57 -0.20
N LEU A 194 38.04 20.40 0.15
CA LEU A 194 38.52 19.28 0.94
C LEU A 194 39.22 19.83 2.19
N GLU A 195 38.86 19.30 3.37
CA GLU A 195 39.37 19.73 4.66
C GLU A 195 40.11 18.59 5.36
N GLY A 196 41.41 18.77 5.57
CA GLY A 196 42.27 17.84 6.32
C GLY A 196 42.02 17.89 7.84
N LEU A 197 42.52 16.89 8.56
CA LEU A 197 42.43 16.84 10.01
C LEU A 197 43.29 17.91 10.70
N ASP A 198 44.33 18.35 10.04
CA ASP A 198 45.28 19.41 10.43
C ASP A 198 44.78 20.82 10.12
N GLY A 199 43.56 20.96 9.59
CA GLY A 199 43.00 22.23 9.15
C GLY A 199 43.43 22.66 7.75
N ALA A 200 44.23 21.83 7.03
CA ALA A 200 44.57 22.10 5.64
C ALA A 200 43.31 22.09 4.76
N VAL A 201 43.16 23.09 3.93
CA VAL A 201 41.99 23.26 3.05
C VAL A 201 42.44 23.35 1.59
N PHE A 202 41.93 22.40 0.76
CA PHE A 202 42.04 22.52 -0.71
C PHE A 202 40.73 23.09 -1.25
N ARG A 203 40.82 24.07 -2.15
CA ARG A 203 39.65 24.67 -2.81
C ARG A 203 39.87 24.73 -4.32
N ALA A 204 38.86 24.36 -5.09
CA ALA A 204 38.86 24.52 -6.55
C ALA A 204 37.46 25.05 -6.98
N PRO A 205 37.38 26.01 -7.91
CA PRO A 205 38.54 26.71 -8.50
C PRO A 205 39.26 27.54 -7.43
N THR A 206 40.54 27.74 -7.61
CA THR A 206 41.32 28.64 -6.76
C THR A 206 40.77 30.06 -6.90
N PRO A 207 40.51 30.79 -5.78
CA PRO A 207 40.11 32.20 -5.90
C PRO A 207 41.10 32.97 -6.73
N VAL A 208 40.65 33.62 -7.81
CA VAL A 208 41.48 34.60 -8.56
C VAL A 208 41.74 35.77 -7.62
N GLN A 209 42.99 36.04 -7.31
CA GLN A 209 43.39 37.18 -6.50
C GLN A 209 43.19 38.49 -7.24
#